data_15d29dd06e3a3636ea781d3f884a3653
#
_entry.id   15d29dd06e3a3636ea781d3f884a3653
#
_cell.length_a   1.000
_cell.length_b   1.000
_cell.length_c   1.000
_cell.angle_alpha   90.00
_cell.angle_beta   90.00
_cell.angle_gamma   90.00
#
_symmetry.space_group_name_H-M   'P 1'
#
loop_
_entity.id
_entity.type
_entity.pdbx_description
1 polymer ?
#
loop_
_entity_poly.entity_id
_entity_poly.type
_entity_poly.pdbx_seq_one_letter_code
_entity_poly.pdbx_strand_id
1 'polypeptide(L)'
;MKRRIDKQTLIVSTGVAIGIVLIVWGFSTGTTGREAQRIPVVIERMAPGPGDQVVQQAQVSVDFVEGYEASLTIDNIILDTTRLDELSDPSKPPKPGAQVELPPTAIYDPGNFIISYTPQIGAPIETFTQGKHTAVVRYWKTIEGPTKAKSFTWEFEAN
;
A
#
# COMPACT_ATOMS: atom_id res chain seq x y z
N MET A 1 63.16 -9.16 21.27
CA MET A 1 62.33 -8.68 22.38
C MET A 1 60.93 -9.34 22.28
N LYS A 2 60.61 -10.35 23.12
CA LYS A 2 59.23 -10.91 23.21
C LYS A 2 58.40 -9.96 24.10
N ARG A 3 57.48 -9.16 23.48
CA ARG A 3 56.50 -8.41 24.22
C ARG A 3 55.57 -9.39 24.96
N ARG A 4 55.66 -9.45 26.25
CA ARG A 4 54.64 -10.19 27.08
C ARG A 4 53.36 -9.35 27.03
N ILE A 5 52.36 -9.87 26.32
CA ILE A 5 51.04 -9.27 26.30
C ILE A 5 50.44 -9.54 27.68
N ASP A 6 50.10 -8.47 28.39
CA ASP A 6 49.49 -8.56 29.73
C ASP A 6 48.08 -9.15 29.57
N LYS A 7 47.73 -10.13 30.41
CA LYS A 7 46.42 -10.80 30.37
C LYS A 7 45.24 -9.85 30.56
N GLN A 8 45.45 -8.77 31.34
CA GLN A 8 44.44 -7.72 31.53
C GLN A 8 44.20 -6.95 30.25
N THR A 9 45.23 -6.56 29.56
CA THR A 9 45.13 -5.83 28.28
C THR A 9 44.44 -6.70 27.22
N LEU A 10 44.65 -8.03 27.23
CA LEU A 10 44.04 -8.93 26.30
C LEU A 10 42.53 -9.11 26.58
N ILE A 11 42.13 -9.19 27.84
CA ILE A 11 40.72 -9.29 28.24
C ILE A 11 39.97 -8.01 27.86
N VAL A 12 40.55 -6.83 28.15
CA VAL A 12 39.93 -5.54 27.83
C VAL A 12 39.79 -5.34 26.32
N SER A 13 40.83 -5.63 25.55
CA SER A 13 40.77 -5.50 24.07
C SER A 13 39.77 -6.47 23.41
N THR A 14 39.67 -7.70 23.95
CA THR A 14 38.68 -8.67 23.47
C THR A 14 37.25 -8.20 23.80
N GLY A 15 37.02 -7.68 25.00
CA GLY A 15 35.73 -7.13 25.40
C GLY A 15 35.29 -5.95 24.52
N VAL A 16 36.18 -5.04 24.20
CA VAL A 16 35.94 -3.90 23.30
C VAL A 16 35.62 -4.40 21.87
N ALA A 17 36.41 -5.37 21.36
CA ALA A 17 36.16 -5.92 20.03
C ALA A 17 34.79 -6.60 19.92
N ILE A 18 34.40 -7.41 20.94
CA ILE A 18 33.07 -8.03 20.99
C ILE A 18 31.97 -6.97 21.07
N GLY A 19 32.17 -5.93 21.89
CA GLY A 19 31.22 -4.80 21.99
C GLY A 19 30.98 -4.10 20.65
N ILE A 20 32.04 -3.82 19.90
CA ILE A 20 31.96 -3.20 18.57
C ILE A 20 31.23 -4.14 17.58
N VAL A 21 31.54 -5.45 17.58
CA VAL A 21 30.86 -6.42 16.73
C VAL A 21 29.37 -6.51 17.04
N LEU A 22 28.97 -6.48 18.32
CA LEU A 22 27.57 -6.49 18.71
C LEU A 22 26.85 -5.22 18.34
N ILE A 23 27.51 -4.06 18.43
CA ILE A 23 26.96 -2.78 18.00
C ILE A 23 26.74 -2.79 16.48
N VAL A 24 27.74 -3.18 15.70
CA VAL A 24 27.63 -3.26 14.23
C VAL A 24 26.56 -4.28 13.83
N TRP A 25 26.50 -5.43 14.49
CA TRP A 25 25.48 -6.44 14.23
C TRP A 25 24.09 -5.96 14.65
N GLY A 26 23.95 -5.27 15.78
CA GLY A 26 22.71 -4.65 16.22
C GLY A 26 22.22 -3.58 15.23
N PHE A 27 23.10 -2.75 14.68
CA PHE A 27 22.74 -1.80 13.61
C PHE A 27 22.40 -2.51 12.29
N SER A 28 23.04 -3.61 11.96
CA SER A 28 22.78 -4.36 10.73
C SER A 28 21.47 -5.17 10.78
N THR A 29 21.06 -5.63 11.96
CA THR A 29 19.77 -6.32 12.18
C THR A 29 18.65 -5.38 12.65
N GLY A 30 19.01 -4.21 13.19
CA GLY A 30 18.11 -3.17 13.63
C GLY A 30 17.75 -2.17 12.53
N THR A 31 18.02 -2.47 11.26
CA THR A 31 17.33 -1.78 10.18
C THR A 31 15.86 -2.25 10.18
N THR A 32 15.09 -1.74 11.11
CA THR A 32 13.71 -1.39 10.84
C THR A 32 13.76 -0.28 9.78
N GLY A 33 14.35 -0.62 8.62
CA GLY A 33 14.08 0.08 7.41
C GLY A 33 12.62 -0.19 7.12
N ARG A 34 11.73 0.77 7.39
CA ARG A 34 10.80 1.10 6.35
C ARG A 34 11.70 1.25 5.12
N GLU A 35 11.88 0.19 4.37
CA GLU A 35 12.17 0.36 2.96
C GLU A 35 11.02 1.23 2.53
N ALA A 36 11.30 2.50 2.31
CA ALA A 36 10.36 3.40 1.70
C ALA A 36 10.08 2.74 0.35
N GLN A 37 9.02 1.96 0.34
CA GLN A 37 8.63 1.16 -0.81
C GLN A 37 8.47 2.17 -1.92
N ARG A 38 9.36 2.14 -2.90
CA ARG A 38 9.40 3.17 -3.94
C ARG A 38 8.10 3.10 -4.70
N ILE A 39 7.21 4.02 -4.37
CA ILE A 39 5.92 4.15 -5.04
C ILE A 39 6.22 4.38 -6.52
N PRO A 40 5.61 3.60 -7.43
CA PRO A 40 5.78 3.81 -8.86
C PRO A 40 5.45 5.25 -9.27
N VAL A 41 6.26 5.84 -10.13
CA VAL A 41 6.09 7.24 -10.59
C VAL A 41 4.73 7.49 -11.23
N VAL A 42 4.05 6.45 -11.70
CA VAL A 42 2.71 6.54 -12.27
C VAL A 42 1.59 6.68 -11.24
N ILE A 43 1.89 6.46 -9.96
CA ILE A 43 0.97 6.70 -8.84
C ILE A 43 1.27 8.09 -8.30
N GLU A 44 0.32 9.01 -8.45
CA GLU A 44 0.46 10.39 -7.97
C GLU A 44 0.13 10.51 -6.49
N ARG A 45 -0.90 9.77 -6.06
CA ARG A 45 -1.35 9.78 -4.67
C ARG A 45 -1.98 8.44 -4.30
N MET A 46 -1.89 8.10 -3.04
CA MET A 46 -2.59 6.94 -2.48
C MET A 46 -2.96 7.20 -1.02
N ALA A 47 -4.08 6.64 -0.61
CA ALA A 47 -4.55 6.67 0.77
C ALA A 47 -5.30 5.35 1.06
N PRO A 48 -4.97 4.62 2.14
CA PRO A 48 -3.78 4.83 2.98
C PRO A 48 -2.48 4.55 2.22
N GLY A 49 -1.43 5.26 2.57
CA GLY A 49 -0.07 5.01 2.09
C GLY A 49 0.60 3.84 2.82
N PRO A 50 1.82 3.42 2.39
CA PRO A 50 2.55 2.36 3.03
C PRO A 50 2.86 2.65 4.51
N GLY A 51 2.34 1.80 5.41
CA GLY A 51 2.52 1.91 6.86
C GLY A 51 1.63 2.93 7.56
N ASP A 52 0.65 3.51 6.86
CA ASP A 52 -0.31 4.41 7.48
C ASP A 52 -1.24 3.66 8.45
N GLN A 53 -1.69 4.38 9.47
CA GLN A 53 -2.71 3.92 10.40
C GLN A 53 -4.03 4.65 10.11
N VAL A 54 -5.09 3.88 9.97
CA VAL A 54 -6.41 4.40 9.58
C VAL A 54 -7.53 3.76 10.39
N VAL A 55 -8.71 4.35 10.32
CA VAL A 55 -9.91 3.76 10.92
C VAL A 55 -10.40 2.56 10.10
N GLN A 56 -11.14 1.65 10.73
CA GLN A 56 -11.63 0.41 10.11
C GLN A 56 -12.55 0.61 8.88
N GLN A 57 -13.11 1.80 8.70
CA GLN A 57 -13.94 2.17 7.56
C GLN A 57 -13.25 3.15 6.60
N ALA A 58 -11.92 3.24 6.67
CA ALA A 58 -11.19 4.12 5.78
C ALA A 58 -11.34 3.68 4.32
N GLN A 59 -11.51 4.66 3.44
CA GLN A 59 -11.45 4.42 2.01
C GLN A 59 -10.01 4.12 1.58
N VAL A 60 -9.85 3.10 0.74
CA VAL A 60 -8.59 2.84 0.03
C VAL A 60 -8.70 3.47 -1.36
N SER A 61 -7.77 4.34 -1.72
CA SER A 61 -7.76 5.01 -3.03
C SER A 61 -6.36 5.10 -3.60
N VAL A 62 -6.25 5.00 -4.92
CA VAL A 62 -5.01 5.17 -5.66
C VAL A 62 -5.28 6.05 -6.88
N ASP A 63 -4.54 7.12 -6.98
CA ASP A 63 -4.61 8.15 -8.03
C ASP A 63 -3.43 7.94 -8.98
N PHE A 64 -3.71 7.86 -10.28
CA PHE A 64 -2.73 7.60 -11.32
C PHE A 64 -2.59 8.78 -12.26
N VAL A 65 -1.42 8.89 -12.89
CA VAL A 65 -1.26 9.77 -14.05
C VAL A 65 -2.23 9.37 -15.17
N GLU A 66 -2.54 10.31 -16.03
CA GLU A 66 -3.47 10.12 -17.16
C GLU A 66 -3.16 8.87 -18.00
N GLY A 67 -4.21 8.17 -18.41
CA GLY A 67 -4.14 7.02 -19.33
C GLY A 67 -3.88 5.66 -18.66
N TYR A 68 -4.05 5.56 -17.34
CA TYR A 68 -3.96 4.29 -16.62
C TYR A 68 -5.30 3.83 -16.13
N GLU A 69 -5.52 2.52 -16.17
CA GLU A 69 -6.61 1.79 -15.53
C GLU A 69 -6.05 0.87 -14.45
N ALA A 70 -6.89 0.52 -13.48
CA ALA A 70 -6.45 -0.31 -12.38
C ALA A 70 -7.56 -1.24 -11.85
N SER A 71 -7.13 -2.27 -11.11
CA SER A 71 -7.96 -3.12 -10.27
C SER A 71 -7.31 -3.24 -8.89
N LEU A 72 -8.12 -3.45 -7.85
CA LEU A 72 -7.69 -3.48 -6.47
C LEU A 72 -7.96 -4.86 -5.85
N THR A 73 -7.01 -5.33 -5.05
CA THR A 73 -7.13 -6.53 -4.22
C THR A 73 -6.72 -6.15 -2.81
N ILE A 74 -7.51 -6.52 -1.80
CA ILE A 74 -7.17 -6.26 -0.39
C ILE A 74 -7.27 -7.59 0.35
N ASP A 75 -6.24 -7.94 1.11
CA ASP A 75 -6.14 -9.20 1.88
C ASP A 75 -6.45 -10.45 1.03
N ASN A 76 -5.92 -10.49 -0.18
CA ASN A 76 -6.19 -11.52 -1.20
C ASN A 76 -7.64 -11.59 -1.70
N ILE A 77 -8.51 -10.67 -1.29
CA ILE A 77 -9.87 -10.55 -1.83
C ILE A 77 -9.80 -9.66 -3.07
N ILE A 78 -10.06 -10.25 -4.23
CA ILE A 78 -10.14 -9.52 -5.50
C ILE A 78 -11.44 -8.72 -5.48
N LEU A 79 -11.34 -7.41 -5.61
CA LEU A 79 -12.50 -6.52 -5.64
C LEU A 79 -12.96 -6.34 -7.08
N ASP A 80 -14.21 -6.64 -7.33
CA ASP A 80 -14.84 -6.31 -8.61
C ASP A 80 -14.77 -4.80 -8.81
N THR A 81 -14.42 -4.37 -10.02
CA THR A 81 -14.25 -2.96 -10.35
C THR A 81 -15.38 -2.51 -11.24
N THR A 82 -16.13 -1.50 -10.79
CA THR A 82 -17.17 -0.83 -11.56
C THR A 82 -16.65 0.51 -12.05
N ARG A 83 -16.84 0.81 -13.32
CA ARG A 83 -16.45 2.11 -13.87
C ARG A 83 -17.52 3.16 -13.55
N LEU A 84 -17.09 4.34 -13.13
CA LEU A 84 -18.01 5.42 -12.75
C LEU A 84 -18.83 5.94 -13.95
N ASP A 85 -18.25 5.94 -15.15
CA ASP A 85 -18.93 6.33 -16.37
C ASP A 85 -20.03 5.35 -16.80
N GLU A 86 -19.96 4.07 -16.39
CA GLU A 86 -20.98 3.06 -16.65
C GLU A 86 -22.17 3.17 -15.68
N LEU A 87 -22.01 3.81 -14.53
CA LEU A 87 -23.09 4.03 -13.56
C LEU A 87 -24.03 5.15 -13.98
N SER A 88 -23.61 6.00 -14.89
CA SER A 88 -24.40 7.12 -15.41
C SER A 88 -25.10 6.66 -16.68
N ASP A 89 -26.43 6.49 -16.65
CA ASP A 89 -27.22 6.26 -17.86
C ASP A 89 -27.25 7.55 -18.69
N PRO A 90 -26.61 7.61 -19.88
CA PRO A 90 -26.60 8.80 -20.69
C PRO A 90 -28.01 9.28 -21.11
N SER A 91 -29.00 8.38 -21.08
CA SER A 91 -30.38 8.67 -21.44
C SER A 91 -31.20 9.24 -20.27
N LYS A 92 -30.66 9.16 -19.04
CA LYS A 92 -31.29 9.66 -17.81
C LYS A 92 -30.28 10.47 -16.98
N PRO A 93 -30.01 11.71 -17.35
CA PRO A 93 -29.12 12.54 -16.55
C PRO A 93 -29.65 12.60 -15.11
N PRO A 94 -28.78 12.42 -14.11
CA PRO A 94 -29.20 12.43 -12.71
C PRO A 94 -29.89 13.75 -12.41
N LYS A 95 -31.03 13.67 -11.71
CA LYS A 95 -31.73 14.88 -11.25
C LYS A 95 -30.80 15.68 -10.35
N PRO A 96 -30.75 17.00 -10.46
CA PRO A 96 -29.96 17.82 -9.55
C PRO A 96 -30.28 17.47 -8.09
N GLY A 97 -29.28 17.08 -7.31
CA GLY A 97 -29.43 16.67 -5.92
C GLY A 97 -29.75 15.17 -5.68
N ALA A 98 -29.87 14.35 -6.73
CA ALA A 98 -29.96 12.90 -6.55
C ALA A 98 -28.60 12.36 -6.10
N GLN A 99 -28.57 11.61 -4.99
CA GLN A 99 -27.41 10.83 -4.60
C GLN A 99 -27.27 9.64 -5.56
N VAL A 100 -26.11 9.50 -6.17
CA VAL A 100 -25.75 8.29 -6.90
C VAL A 100 -25.36 7.25 -5.85
N GLU A 101 -26.15 6.20 -5.74
CA GLU A 101 -25.84 5.08 -4.86
C GLU A 101 -24.74 4.24 -5.54
N LEU A 102 -23.53 4.28 -4.96
CA LEU A 102 -22.40 3.53 -5.50
C LEU A 102 -22.55 2.04 -5.13
N PRO A 103 -22.28 1.12 -6.07
CA PRO A 103 -22.30 -0.31 -5.78
C PRO A 103 -21.20 -0.66 -4.74
N PRO A 104 -21.35 -1.78 -4.01
CA PRO A 104 -20.39 -2.24 -3.01
C PRO A 104 -19.16 -2.91 -3.66
N THR A 105 -18.57 -2.26 -4.64
CA THR A 105 -17.41 -2.70 -5.44
C THR A 105 -16.31 -1.66 -5.39
N ALA A 106 -15.15 -1.96 -5.93
CA ALA A 106 -14.16 -0.93 -6.21
C ALA A 106 -14.69 -0.04 -7.35
N ILE A 107 -14.51 1.26 -7.23
CA ILE A 107 -14.96 2.24 -8.23
C ILE A 107 -13.73 2.79 -8.95
N TYR A 108 -13.72 2.67 -10.26
CA TYR A 108 -12.72 3.33 -11.09
C TYR A 108 -13.34 4.54 -11.78
N ASP A 109 -12.76 5.70 -11.54
CA ASP A 109 -13.13 6.96 -12.20
C ASP A 109 -12.18 7.24 -13.38
N PRO A 110 -12.63 7.05 -14.61
CA PRO A 110 -11.81 7.30 -15.80
C PRO A 110 -11.59 8.79 -16.08
N GLY A 111 -12.37 9.68 -15.49
CA GLY A 111 -12.21 11.12 -15.63
C GLY A 111 -11.05 11.68 -14.80
N ASN A 112 -10.75 11.03 -13.68
CA ASN A 112 -9.70 11.44 -12.76
C ASN A 112 -8.60 10.39 -12.61
N PHE A 113 -8.70 9.21 -13.27
CA PHE A 113 -7.78 8.08 -13.18
C PHE A 113 -7.58 7.55 -11.75
N ILE A 114 -8.65 7.55 -10.96
CA ILE A 114 -8.65 7.12 -9.57
C ILE A 114 -9.38 5.79 -9.44
N ILE A 115 -8.76 4.82 -8.77
CA ILE A 115 -9.47 3.66 -8.24
C ILE A 115 -9.66 3.82 -6.74
N SER A 116 -10.86 3.51 -6.25
CA SER A 116 -11.17 3.60 -4.83
C SER A 116 -12.07 2.47 -4.37
N TYR A 117 -11.95 2.12 -3.09
CA TYR A 117 -12.82 1.16 -2.43
C TYR A 117 -13.16 1.66 -1.03
N THR A 118 -14.44 1.65 -0.70
CA THR A 118 -14.94 2.02 0.62
C THR A 118 -15.60 0.80 1.25
N PRO A 119 -15.12 0.33 2.42
CA PRO A 119 -15.81 -0.69 3.19
C PRO A 119 -17.23 -0.26 3.52
N GLN A 120 -18.21 -1.10 3.19
CA GLN A 120 -19.63 -0.83 3.43
C GLN A 120 -20.42 -2.13 3.51
N ILE A 121 -21.60 -2.07 4.12
CA ILE A 121 -22.49 -3.24 4.25
C ILE A 121 -22.82 -3.81 2.86
N GLY A 122 -22.69 -5.13 2.73
CA GLY A 122 -22.92 -5.85 1.47
C GLY A 122 -21.71 -5.87 0.52
N ALA A 123 -20.58 -5.22 0.88
CA ALA A 123 -19.34 -5.30 0.14
C ALA A 123 -18.52 -6.54 0.56
N PRO A 124 -17.58 -7.02 -0.29
CA PRO A 124 -16.67 -8.11 0.06
C PRO A 124 -15.88 -7.87 1.36
N ILE A 125 -15.59 -6.62 1.66
CA ILE A 125 -15.01 -6.18 2.93
C ILE A 125 -15.94 -5.10 3.48
N GLU A 126 -16.72 -5.42 4.51
CA GLU A 126 -17.65 -4.47 5.12
C GLU A 126 -16.95 -3.52 6.09
N THR A 127 -15.89 -3.98 6.72
CA THR A 127 -15.03 -3.21 7.62
C THR A 127 -13.67 -3.90 7.70
N PHE A 128 -12.61 -3.14 7.85
CA PHE A 128 -11.30 -3.71 8.12
C PHE A 128 -11.25 -4.23 9.56
N THR A 129 -10.64 -5.38 9.76
CA THR A 129 -10.33 -5.87 11.11
C THR A 129 -9.21 -5.04 11.72
N GLN A 130 -9.11 -5.03 13.03
CA GLN A 130 -7.97 -4.38 13.67
C GLN A 130 -6.66 -5.10 13.30
N GLY A 131 -5.66 -4.35 12.85
CA GLY A 131 -4.34 -4.86 12.51
C GLY A 131 -3.88 -4.52 11.10
N LYS A 132 -2.92 -5.30 10.61
CA LYS A 132 -2.30 -5.07 9.29
C LYS A 132 -3.15 -5.63 8.17
N HIS A 133 -3.25 -4.85 7.11
CA HIS A 133 -3.90 -5.19 5.86
C HIS A 133 -2.92 -5.03 4.70
N THR A 134 -3.05 -5.90 3.73
CA THR A 134 -2.22 -5.86 2.51
C THR A 134 -3.09 -5.44 1.33
N ALA A 135 -2.73 -4.35 0.69
CA ALA A 135 -3.37 -3.90 -0.53
C ALA A 135 -2.46 -4.12 -1.74
N VAL A 136 -3.05 -4.56 -2.83
CA VAL A 136 -2.39 -4.77 -4.12
C VAL A 136 -3.18 -4.04 -5.18
N VAL A 137 -2.58 -3.07 -5.85
CA VAL A 137 -3.14 -2.46 -7.03
C VAL A 137 -2.45 -3.02 -8.28
N ARG A 138 -3.26 -3.50 -9.22
CA ARG A 138 -2.80 -3.88 -10.56
C ARG A 138 -3.21 -2.76 -11.51
N TYR A 139 -2.27 -2.23 -12.26
CA TYR A 139 -2.49 -1.09 -13.14
C TYR A 139 -1.84 -1.32 -14.50
N TRP A 140 -2.45 -0.77 -15.53
CA TRP A 140 -1.99 -0.88 -16.91
C TRP A 140 -2.37 0.39 -17.69
N LYS A 141 -1.67 0.63 -18.78
CA LYS A 141 -2.10 1.68 -19.69
C LYS A 141 -3.39 1.24 -20.40
N THR A 142 -4.37 2.12 -20.47
CA THR A 142 -5.66 1.86 -21.13
C THR A 142 -5.47 1.31 -22.56
N ILE A 143 -4.48 1.80 -23.29
CA ILE A 143 -4.17 1.35 -24.66
C ILE A 143 -3.53 -0.05 -24.73
N GLU A 144 -2.90 -0.53 -23.65
CA GLU A 144 -2.19 -1.81 -23.60
C GLU A 144 -3.06 -2.94 -23.01
N GLY A 145 -4.04 -2.58 -22.22
CA GLY A 145 -4.96 -3.49 -21.56
C GLY A 145 -4.35 -4.30 -20.40
N PRO A 146 -5.19 -5.08 -19.70
CA PRO A 146 -4.83 -5.75 -18.45
C PRO A 146 -3.79 -6.88 -18.61
N THR A 147 -3.50 -7.35 -19.83
CA THR A 147 -2.48 -8.37 -20.09
C THR A 147 -1.06 -7.88 -19.79
N LYS A 148 -0.83 -6.57 -19.85
CA LYS A 148 0.44 -5.93 -19.53
C LYS A 148 0.42 -5.20 -18.18
N ALA A 149 -0.48 -5.63 -17.28
CA ALA A 149 -0.59 -5.04 -15.96
C ALA A 149 0.70 -5.20 -15.16
N LYS A 150 1.05 -4.13 -14.45
CA LYS A 150 2.04 -4.12 -13.38
C LYS A 150 1.29 -4.15 -12.05
N SER A 151 1.98 -4.50 -10.97
CA SER A 151 1.38 -4.48 -9.63
C SER A 151 2.26 -3.69 -8.66
N PHE A 152 1.60 -3.07 -7.71
CA PHE A 152 2.23 -2.46 -6.55
C PHE A 152 1.49 -2.95 -5.30
N THR A 153 2.27 -3.42 -4.31
CA THR A 153 1.74 -3.98 -3.06
C THR A 153 2.22 -3.13 -1.91
N TRP A 154 1.34 -2.84 -0.96
CA TRP A 154 1.71 -2.12 0.27
C TRP A 154 0.89 -2.62 1.44
N GLU A 155 1.32 -2.29 2.64
CA GLU A 155 0.64 -2.60 3.89
C GLU A 155 0.20 -1.30 4.58
N PHE A 156 -0.95 -1.36 5.24
CA PHE A 156 -1.45 -0.33 6.14
C PHE A 156 -2.05 -1.00 7.38
N GLU A 157 -2.34 -0.24 8.43
CA GLU A 157 -2.89 -0.75 9.68
C GLU A 157 -4.22 -0.09 9.98
N ALA A 158 -5.26 -0.90 10.28
CA ALA A 158 -6.56 -0.42 10.71
C ALA A 158 -6.71 -0.54 12.24
N ASN A 159 -7.25 0.49 12.89
CA ASN A 159 -7.43 0.60 14.34
C ASN A 159 -8.87 0.87 14.74
#